data_4a4c4844c18f93c669eb2a29a309bc65
#
_entry.id   4a4c4844c18f93c669eb2a29a309bc65
#
_cell.length_a   1.000
_cell.length_b   1.000
_cell.length_c   1.000
_cell.angle_alpha   90.00
_cell.angle_beta   90.00
_cell.angle_gamma   90.00
#
_symmetry.space_group_name_H-M   'P 1'
#
loop_
_entity.id
_entity.type
_entity.pdbx_description
1 polymer ?
#
loop_
_entity_poly.entity_id
_entity_poly.type
_entity_poly.pdbx_seq_one_letter_code
_entity_poly.pdbx_strand_id
1 'polypeptide(L)'
;DRVPSDVVIVLDEAYTEYVTLEGFPNGLELLARYPNMIVTRTFSKIYGLAGLRIGYGVSSPELASVIQRVRHPFNANLIALAAAEAALDDEQFLEQSRRVNSAGMQQLGAAFEAMGLVTIPSVANFITVDLGRKAAPVNQALLEQGVIVRPVANYRLPNHLRITIGSESENDIFLAAF
;
A
#
# COMPACT_ATOMS: atom_id res chain seq x y z
N ASP A 1 18.03 14.35 -8.46
CA ASP A 1 18.86 15.27 -9.28
C ASP A 1 18.68 15.10 -10.82
N ARG A 2 17.76 14.21 -11.27
CA ARG A 2 17.46 14.04 -12.72
C ARG A 2 16.14 14.67 -13.15
N VAL A 3 15.28 15.02 -12.20
CA VAL A 3 13.99 15.66 -12.46
C VAL A 3 14.22 17.19 -12.49
N PRO A 4 13.81 17.90 -13.54
CA PRO A 4 13.88 19.35 -13.59
C PRO A 4 13.11 20.02 -12.45
N SER A 5 13.57 21.19 -11.99
CA SER A 5 12.97 21.89 -10.85
C SER A 5 11.58 22.47 -11.12
N ASP A 6 11.21 22.61 -12.40
CA ASP A 6 9.89 23.06 -12.87
C ASP A 6 8.86 21.91 -12.98
N VAL A 7 9.29 20.67 -12.71
CA VAL A 7 8.43 19.49 -12.68
C VAL A 7 8.04 19.15 -11.23
N VAL A 8 6.75 19.10 -10.95
CA VAL A 8 6.26 18.66 -9.64
C VAL A 8 6.43 17.15 -9.48
N ILE A 9 7.04 16.74 -8.38
CA ILE A 9 7.23 15.33 -8.00
C ILE A 9 6.16 14.99 -6.96
N VAL A 10 5.34 13.97 -7.23
CA VAL A 10 4.44 13.40 -6.24
C VAL A 10 4.99 12.06 -5.80
N LEU A 11 5.41 11.95 -4.54
CA LEU A 11 5.87 10.71 -3.92
C LEU A 11 4.72 10.11 -3.12
N ASP A 12 4.19 8.99 -3.62
CA ASP A 12 3.09 8.28 -2.95
C ASP A 12 3.66 7.28 -1.94
N GLU A 13 3.54 7.61 -0.66
CA GLU A 13 3.97 6.80 0.48
C GLU A 13 2.79 6.08 1.16
N ALA A 14 1.83 5.60 0.39
CA ALA A 14 0.62 4.96 0.93
C ALA A 14 0.89 3.71 1.81
N TYR A 15 2.08 3.15 1.77
CA TYR A 15 2.47 1.96 2.52
C TYR A 15 3.66 2.19 3.47
N THR A 16 4.11 3.42 3.66
CA THR A 16 5.33 3.73 4.41
C THR A 16 5.30 3.22 5.85
N GLU A 17 4.13 3.21 6.48
CA GLU A 17 3.96 2.75 7.86
C GLU A 17 4.17 1.23 8.05
N TYR A 18 4.12 0.44 6.96
CA TYR A 18 4.45 -0.99 6.97
C TYR A 18 5.95 -1.26 6.87
N VAL A 19 6.73 -0.27 6.42
CA VAL A 19 8.15 -0.46 6.11
C VAL A 19 8.95 -0.60 7.40
N THR A 20 9.62 -1.74 7.54
CA THR A 20 10.54 -2.03 8.64
C THR A 20 11.99 -2.16 8.16
N LEU A 21 12.23 -1.99 6.85
CA LEU A 21 13.55 -2.10 6.24
C LEU A 21 14.41 -0.89 6.62
N GLU A 22 15.55 -1.17 7.27
CA GLU A 22 16.52 -0.13 7.63
C GLU A 22 17.07 0.58 6.38
N GLY A 23 17.21 1.90 6.46
CA GLY A 23 17.68 2.73 5.35
C GLY A 23 16.68 2.93 4.21
N PHE A 24 15.42 2.49 4.37
CA PHE A 24 14.38 2.79 3.37
C PHE A 24 14.12 4.31 3.32
N PRO A 25 14.06 4.93 2.12
CA PRO A 25 13.89 6.36 2.00
C PRO A 25 12.61 6.87 2.66
N ASN A 26 12.71 7.98 3.41
CA ASN A 26 11.57 8.71 3.95
C ASN A 26 11.40 10.01 3.16
N GLY A 27 10.29 10.13 2.43
CA GLY A 27 10.04 11.30 1.59
C GLY A 27 9.95 12.61 2.36
N LEU A 28 9.51 12.59 3.62
CA LEU A 28 9.44 13.80 4.44
C LEU A 28 10.82 14.44 4.68
N GLU A 29 11.87 13.63 4.78
CA GLU A 29 13.25 14.12 4.93
C GLU A 29 13.79 14.78 3.66
N LEU A 30 13.19 14.46 2.52
CA LEU A 30 13.58 15.01 1.22
C LEU A 30 12.94 16.38 0.93
N LEU A 31 11.84 16.72 1.59
CA LEU A 31 11.07 17.96 1.32
C LEU A 31 11.91 19.23 1.46
N ALA A 32 12.81 19.28 2.44
CA ALA A 32 13.69 20.43 2.64
C ALA A 32 14.64 20.66 1.46
N ARG A 33 15.03 19.57 0.74
CA ARG A 33 15.94 19.62 -0.40
C ARG A 33 15.21 19.84 -1.73
N TYR A 34 13.96 19.38 -1.84
CA TYR A 34 13.20 19.38 -3.08
C TYR A 34 11.87 20.13 -2.92
N PRO A 35 11.86 21.47 -3.05
CA PRO A 35 10.66 22.29 -2.85
C PRO A 35 9.54 22.01 -3.86
N ASN A 36 9.85 21.35 -4.99
CA ASN A 36 8.90 20.90 -5.99
C ASN A 36 8.30 19.50 -5.71
N MET A 37 8.50 18.96 -4.49
CA MET A 37 8.01 17.65 -4.09
C MET A 37 6.75 17.75 -3.22
N ILE A 38 5.85 16.81 -3.40
CA ILE A 38 4.69 16.52 -2.55
C ILE A 38 4.81 15.08 -2.10
N VAL A 39 4.77 14.82 -0.80
CA VAL A 39 4.65 13.47 -0.24
C VAL A 39 3.22 13.23 0.14
N THR A 40 2.61 12.15 -0.34
CA THR A 40 1.22 11.79 0.00
C THR A 40 1.18 10.56 0.87
N ARG A 41 0.33 10.57 1.91
CA ARG A 41 0.06 9.47 2.83
C ARG A 41 -1.44 9.25 3.01
N THR A 42 -1.84 8.07 3.47
CA THR A 42 -3.24 7.69 3.54
C THR A 42 -3.58 6.97 4.84
N PHE A 43 -4.78 7.21 5.33
CA PHE A 43 -5.37 6.42 6.42
C PHE A 43 -6.09 5.15 5.90
N SER A 44 -6.10 4.92 4.59
CA SER A 44 -6.81 3.79 3.95
C SER A 44 -6.10 2.45 4.09
N LYS A 45 -4.86 2.41 4.57
CA LYS A 45 -4.04 1.20 4.64
C LYS A 45 -3.88 0.75 6.09
N ILE A 46 -2.70 0.92 6.68
CA ILE A 46 -2.39 0.41 8.02
C ILE A 46 -3.36 0.90 9.09
N TYR A 47 -3.88 2.10 8.97
CA TYR A 47 -4.85 2.68 9.91
C TYR A 47 -6.27 2.10 9.79
N GLY A 48 -6.56 1.26 8.80
CA GLY A 48 -7.87 0.60 8.66
C GLY A 48 -9.03 1.51 8.23
N LEU A 49 -8.79 2.78 7.88
CA LEU A 49 -9.84 3.78 7.62
C LEU A 49 -10.19 3.95 6.12
N ALA A 50 -10.03 2.90 5.32
CA ALA A 50 -10.23 2.97 3.87
C ALA A 50 -11.63 3.50 3.45
N GLY A 51 -12.66 3.16 4.21
CA GLY A 51 -14.05 3.58 3.96
C GLY A 51 -14.30 5.07 4.19
N LEU A 52 -13.46 5.73 5.01
CA LEU A 52 -13.64 7.15 5.37
C LEU A 52 -13.05 8.13 4.36
N ARG A 53 -12.28 7.64 3.38
CA ARG A 53 -11.70 8.43 2.28
C ARG A 53 -10.86 9.61 2.75
N ILE A 54 -9.88 9.37 3.63
CA ILE A 54 -9.01 10.39 4.21
C ILE A 54 -7.54 10.07 3.97
N GLY A 55 -6.76 11.09 3.72
CA GLY A 55 -5.31 11.07 3.55
C GLY A 55 -4.79 12.51 3.61
N TYR A 56 -3.48 12.67 3.53
CA TYR A 56 -2.86 13.98 3.56
C TYR A 56 -1.64 14.05 2.63
N GLY A 57 -1.29 15.29 2.27
CA GLY A 57 -0.09 15.61 1.54
C GLY A 57 0.77 16.60 2.33
N VAL A 58 2.08 16.43 2.26
CA VAL A 58 3.07 17.36 2.85
C VAL A 58 3.93 17.90 1.72
N SER A 59 4.07 19.23 1.67
CA SER A 59 4.84 19.92 0.62
C SER A 59 5.31 21.28 1.10
N SER A 60 6.00 22.04 0.24
CA SER A 60 6.27 23.44 0.49
C SER A 60 4.96 24.25 0.64
N PRO A 61 4.97 25.38 1.40
CA PRO A 61 3.82 26.26 1.52
C PRO A 61 3.27 26.76 0.17
N GLU A 62 4.15 26.99 -0.80
CA GLU A 62 3.79 27.45 -2.14
C GLU A 62 2.95 26.41 -2.88
N LEU A 63 3.39 25.14 -2.91
CA LEU A 63 2.63 24.05 -3.51
C LEU A 63 1.33 23.79 -2.77
N ALA A 64 1.34 23.78 -1.44
CA ALA A 64 0.14 23.64 -0.64
C ALA A 64 -0.88 24.74 -0.95
N SER A 65 -0.44 26.00 -1.11
CA SER A 65 -1.30 27.12 -1.49
C SER A 65 -1.95 26.93 -2.87
N VAL A 66 -1.22 26.38 -3.84
CA VAL A 66 -1.77 26.09 -5.17
C VAL A 66 -2.86 25.02 -5.07
N ILE A 67 -2.61 23.92 -4.33
CA ILE A 67 -3.57 22.84 -4.12
C ILE A 67 -4.83 23.36 -3.42
N GLN A 68 -4.69 24.23 -2.41
CA GLN A 68 -5.82 24.82 -1.70
C GLN A 68 -6.78 25.59 -2.61
N ARG A 69 -6.29 26.18 -3.70
CA ARG A 69 -7.15 26.92 -4.65
C ARG A 69 -8.01 26.03 -5.54
N VAL A 70 -7.62 24.75 -5.71
CA VAL A 70 -8.29 23.83 -6.64
C VAL A 70 -8.99 22.66 -5.94
N ARG A 71 -8.77 22.45 -4.64
CA ARG A 71 -9.47 21.38 -3.91
C ARG A 71 -10.96 21.67 -3.77
N HIS A 72 -11.76 20.60 -3.76
CA HIS A 72 -13.19 20.74 -3.49
C HIS A 72 -13.45 21.26 -2.08
N PRO A 73 -14.41 22.18 -1.90
CA PRO A 73 -14.92 22.53 -0.57
C PRO A 73 -15.42 21.27 0.15
N PHE A 74 -15.13 21.18 1.46
CA PHE A 74 -15.58 20.06 2.30
C PHE A 74 -15.13 18.68 1.80
N ASN A 75 -13.95 18.60 1.16
CA ASN A 75 -13.39 17.36 0.61
C ASN A 75 -13.04 16.29 1.67
N ALA A 76 -12.94 16.66 2.95
CA ALA A 76 -12.83 15.75 4.08
C ALA A 76 -14.04 15.91 5.00
N ASN A 77 -14.72 14.81 5.33
CA ASN A 77 -15.86 14.84 6.25
C ASN A 77 -15.41 14.83 7.71
N LEU A 78 -16.24 15.36 8.61
CA LEU A 78 -15.91 15.52 10.01
C LEU A 78 -15.60 14.19 10.73
N ILE A 79 -16.33 13.13 10.40
CA ILE A 79 -16.11 11.80 10.98
C ILE A 79 -14.73 11.27 10.57
N ALA A 80 -14.36 11.44 9.30
CA ALA A 80 -13.04 11.03 8.82
C ALA A 80 -11.90 11.79 9.52
N LEU A 81 -12.07 13.10 9.75
CA LEU A 81 -11.08 13.90 10.47
C LEU A 81 -10.91 13.43 11.91
N ALA A 82 -12.01 13.25 12.66
CA ALA A 82 -11.96 12.77 14.04
C ALA A 82 -11.35 11.35 14.14
N ALA A 83 -11.71 10.45 13.20
CA ALA A 83 -11.15 9.11 13.17
C ALA A 83 -9.66 9.10 12.81
N ALA A 84 -9.22 9.97 11.89
CA ALA A 84 -7.81 10.09 11.52
C ALA A 84 -6.97 10.64 12.70
N GLU A 85 -7.48 11.64 13.42
CA GLU A 85 -6.84 12.18 14.62
C GLU A 85 -6.65 11.08 15.67
N ALA A 86 -7.71 10.34 16.01
CA ALA A 86 -7.63 9.25 16.96
C ALA A 86 -6.68 8.11 16.51
N ALA A 87 -6.65 7.82 15.20
CA ALA A 87 -5.80 6.76 14.66
C ALA A 87 -4.30 7.11 14.70
N LEU A 88 -3.92 8.39 14.71
CA LEU A 88 -2.53 8.82 14.86
C LEU A 88 -1.97 8.52 16.25
N ASP A 89 -2.81 8.47 17.26
CA ASP A 89 -2.42 8.21 18.64
C ASP A 89 -2.47 6.71 19.01
N ASP A 90 -2.99 5.85 18.11
CA ASP A 90 -3.11 4.40 18.35
C ASP A 90 -1.86 3.64 17.86
N GLU A 91 -0.74 3.83 18.55
CA GLU A 91 0.52 3.14 18.26
C GLU A 91 0.39 1.62 18.44
N GLN A 92 -0.46 1.16 19.37
CA GLN A 92 -0.67 -0.26 19.63
C GLN A 92 -1.29 -0.96 18.41
N PHE A 93 -2.30 -0.34 17.79
CA PHE A 93 -2.92 -0.86 16.58
C PHE A 93 -1.93 -0.90 15.40
N LEU A 94 -1.11 0.15 15.23
CA LEU A 94 -0.09 0.19 14.19
C LEU A 94 0.94 -0.93 14.36
N GLU A 95 1.44 -1.12 15.57
CA GLU A 95 2.42 -2.16 15.86
C GLU A 95 1.85 -3.57 15.67
N GLN A 96 0.61 -3.80 16.08
CA GLN A 96 -0.08 -5.06 15.82
C GLN A 96 -0.26 -5.31 14.32
N SER A 97 -0.67 -4.29 13.56
CA SER A 97 -0.83 -4.37 12.11
C SER A 97 0.49 -4.70 11.40
N ARG A 98 1.61 -4.10 11.83
CA ARG A 98 2.95 -4.43 11.31
C ARG A 98 3.33 -5.88 11.59
N ARG A 99 3.09 -6.37 12.82
CA ARG A 99 3.40 -7.76 13.20
C ARG A 99 2.60 -8.76 12.36
N VAL A 100 1.29 -8.55 12.22
CA VAL A 100 0.43 -9.41 11.39
C VAL A 100 0.90 -9.40 9.94
N ASN A 101 1.18 -8.22 9.40
CA ASN A 101 1.67 -8.10 8.03
C ASN A 101 3.02 -8.81 7.82
N SER A 102 3.97 -8.64 8.74
CA SER A 102 5.28 -9.27 8.66
C SER A 102 5.19 -10.80 8.73
N ALA A 103 4.40 -11.33 9.66
CA ALA A 103 4.18 -12.77 9.79
C ALA A 103 3.50 -13.35 8.55
N GLY A 104 2.44 -12.70 8.05
CA GLY A 104 1.74 -13.15 6.85
C GLY A 104 2.59 -13.04 5.56
N MET A 105 3.46 -12.03 5.48
CA MET A 105 4.43 -11.91 4.38
C MET A 105 5.41 -13.10 4.38
N GLN A 106 5.88 -13.51 5.55
CA GLN A 106 6.76 -14.68 5.70
C GLN A 106 6.02 -15.96 5.35
N GLN A 107 4.79 -16.14 5.85
CA GLN A 107 3.95 -17.31 5.57
C GLN A 107 3.72 -17.51 4.06
N LEU A 108 3.22 -16.48 3.38
CA LEU A 108 2.94 -16.54 1.93
C LEU A 108 4.23 -16.64 1.12
N GLY A 109 5.29 -15.92 1.51
CA GLY A 109 6.59 -15.99 0.84
C GLY A 109 7.18 -17.39 0.87
N ALA A 110 7.20 -18.03 2.05
CA ALA A 110 7.67 -19.41 2.21
C ALA A 110 6.83 -20.42 1.42
N ALA A 111 5.51 -20.24 1.39
CA ALA A 111 4.62 -21.10 0.62
C ALA A 111 4.90 -21.00 -0.89
N PHE A 112 5.04 -19.79 -1.43
CA PHE A 112 5.37 -19.59 -2.85
C PHE A 112 6.75 -20.13 -3.20
N GLU A 113 7.75 -19.95 -2.34
CA GLU A 113 9.08 -20.53 -2.52
C GLU A 113 9.03 -22.06 -2.57
N ALA A 114 8.28 -22.70 -1.65
CA ALA A 114 8.09 -24.15 -1.64
C ALA A 114 7.39 -24.67 -2.90
N MET A 115 6.52 -23.86 -3.51
CA MET A 115 5.88 -24.15 -4.81
C MET A 115 6.80 -23.86 -6.02
N GLY A 116 8.00 -23.33 -5.82
CA GLY A 116 8.91 -22.92 -6.90
C GLY A 116 8.46 -21.68 -7.65
N LEU A 117 7.59 -20.84 -7.05
CA LEU A 117 7.08 -19.63 -7.66
C LEU A 117 7.95 -18.41 -7.27
N VAL A 118 8.11 -17.48 -8.21
CA VAL A 118 8.88 -16.26 -8.02
C VAL A 118 7.97 -15.13 -7.57
N THR A 119 8.41 -14.36 -6.58
CA THR A 119 7.68 -13.19 -6.09
C THR A 119 8.45 -11.89 -6.38
N ILE A 120 7.72 -10.81 -6.59
CA ILE A 120 8.31 -9.46 -6.65
C ILE A 120 8.55 -9.00 -5.22
N PRO A 121 9.78 -8.54 -4.87
CA PRO A 121 10.06 -8.00 -3.54
C PRO A 121 9.08 -6.91 -3.13
N SER A 122 8.57 -6.98 -1.91
CA SER A 122 7.57 -6.02 -1.39
C SER A 122 7.86 -5.64 0.06
N VAL A 123 7.63 -4.38 0.39
CA VAL A 123 7.61 -3.83 1.76
C VAL A 123 6.21 -3.33 2.14
N ALA A 124 5.22 -3.56 1.28
CA ALA A 124 3.82 -3.17 1.48
C ALA A 124 3.02 -4.26 2.21
N ASN A 125 1.71 -4.17 2.20
CA ASN A 125 0.82 -5.19 2.75
C ASN A 125 0.30 -6.17 1.68
N PHE A 126 1.10 -6.44 0.67
CA PHE A 126 0.76 -7.41 -0.38
C PHE A 126 2.04 -8.04 -0.95
N ILE A 127 1.88 -9.22 -1.51
CA ILE A 127 2.89 -9.94 -2.29
C ILE A 127 2.38 -10.12 -3.72
N THR A 128 3.27 -10.03 -4.70
CA THR A 128 2.94 -10.27 -6.10
C THR A 128 3.72 -11.48 -6.59
N VAL A 129 3.02 -12.52 -7.02
CA VAL A 129 3.59 -13.80 -7.45
C VAL A 129 3.47 -13.97 -8.95
N ASP A 130 4.55 -14.45 -9.59
CA ASP A 130 4.55 -14.90 -10.99
C ASP A 130 4.15 -16.36 -11.05
N LEU A 131 3.08 -16.67 -11.80
CA LEU A 131 2.57 -18.03 -11.99
C LEU A 131 3.27 -18.78 -13.12
N GLY A 132 4.19 -18.16 -13.85
CA GLY A 132 4.80 -18.71 -15.06
C GLY A 132 3.80 -18.96 -16.21
N ARG A 133 2.53 -18.64 -16.02
CA ARG A 133 1.40 -18.80 -16.97
C ARG A 133 0.38 -17.68 -16.78
N LYS A 134 -0.55 -17.53 -17.72
CA LYS A 134 -1.62 -16.53 -17.61
C LYS A 134 -2.36 -16.65 -16.27
N ALA A 135 -2.46 -15.53 -15.55
CA ALA A 135 -3.08 -15.46 -14.22
C ALA A 135 -4.62 -15.50 -14.27
N ALA A 136 -5.24 -15.11 -15.39
CA ALA A 136 -6.69 -15.00 -15.49
C ALA A 136 -7.44 -16.30 -15.17
N PRO A 137 -7.06 -17.50 -15.67
CA PRO A 137 -7.73 -18.75 -15.30
C PRO A 137 -7.59 -19.10 -13.82
N VAL A 138 -6.42 -18.83 -13.22
CA VAL A 138 -6.18 -19.08 -11.79
C VAL A 138 -7.03 -18.13 -10.94
N ASN A 139 -7.07 -16.84 -11.32
CA ASN A 139 -7.95 -15.89 -10.65
C ASN A 139 -9.42 -16.30 -10.70
N GLN A 140 -9.90 -16.81 -11.83
CA GLN A 140 -11.27 -17.28 -11.97
C GLN A 140 -11.56 -18.48 -11.04
N ALA A 141 -10.64 -19.43 -10.98
CA ALA A 141 -10.77 -20.60 -10.09
C ALA A 141 -10.77 -20.21 -8.61
N LEU A 142 -9.97 -19.22 -8.21
CA LEU A 142 -9.98 -18.66 -6.85
C LEU A 142 -11.32 -17.96 -6.53
N LEU A 143 -11.85 -17.17 -7.46
CA LEU A 143 -13.14 -16.51 -7.32
C LEU A 143 -14.28 -17.50 -7.12
N GLU A 144 -14.28 -18.62 -7.83
CA GLU A 144 -15.28 -19.70 -7.70
C GLU A 144 -15.23 -20.38 -6.33
N GLN A 145 -14.08 -20.30 -5.63
CA GLN A 145 -13.90 -20.77 -4.26
C GLN A 145 -14.10 -19.65 -3.21
N GLY A 146 -14.55 -18.46 -3.63
CA GLY A 146 -14.79 -17.32 -2.74
C GLY A 146 -13.52 -16.55 -2.34
N VAL A 147 -12.37 -16.81 -2.99
CA VAL A 147 -11.11 -16.14 -2.72
C VAL A 147 -10.86 -15.03 -3.75
N ILE A 148 -10.77 -13.79 -3.28
CA ILE A 148 -10.61 -12.61 -4.13
C ILE A 148 -9.17 -12.12 -4.06
N VAL A 149 -8.45 -12.21 -5.19
CA VAL A 149 -7.11 -11.65 -5.36
C VAL A 149 -7.12 -10.61 -6.49
N ARG A 150 -6.02 -9.91 -6.70
CA ARG A 150 -5.95 -8.87 -7.72
C ARG A 150 -5.10 -9.29 -8.92
N PRO A 151 -5.69 -9.51 -10.11
CA PRO A 151 -4.95 -9.58 -11.36
C PRO A 151 -4.26 -8.24 -11.66
N VAL A 152 -3.03 -8.30 -12.18
CA VAL A 152 -2.20 -7.11 -12.44
C VAL A 152 -1.78 -7.00 -13.92
N ALA A 153 -2.56 -7.59 -14.82
CA ALA A 153 -2.33 -7.55 -16.27
C ALA A 153 -2.31 -6.13 -16.83
N ASN A 154 -3.07 -5.20 -16.24
CA ASN A 154 -3.07 -3.78 -16.59
C ASN A 154 -1.71 -3.08 -16.33
N TYR A 155 -0.84 -3.66 -15.51
CA TYR A 155 0.55 -3.22 -15.29
C TYR A 155 1.55 -3.94 -16.19
N ARG A 156 1.10 -4.60 -17.27
CA ARG A 156 1.89 -5.45 -18.17
C ARG A 156 2.46 -6.70 -17.49
N LEU A 157 1.78 -7.19 -16.46
CA LEU A 157 2.12 -8.39 -15.71
C LEU A 157 1.00 -9.44 -15.84
N PRO A 158 0.77 -10.02 -17.05
CA PRO A 158 -0.38 -10.89 -17.32
C PRO A 158 -0.32 -12.25 -16.61
N ASN A 159 0.85 -12.62 -16.12
CA ASN A 159 1.10 -13.89 -15.42
C ASN A 159 1.09 -13.74 -13.90
N HIS A 160 0.85 -12.53 -13.38
CA HIS A 160 0.99 -12.26 -11.96
C HIS A 160 -0.36 -12.05 -11.28
N LEU A 161 -0.41 -12.46 -10.02
CA LEU A 161 -1.47 -12.12 -9.08
C LEU A 161 -0.88 -11.35 -7.90
N ARG A 162 -1.59 -10.32 -7.44
CA ARG A 162 -1.27 -9.60 -6.22
C ARG A 162 -2.20 -10.05 -5.11
N ILE A 163 -1.62 -10.57 -4.04
CA ILE A 163 -2.31 -11.10 -2.87
C ILE A 163 -2.09 -10.12 -1.72
N THR A 164 -3.16 -9.62 -1.12
CA THR A 164 -3.07 -8.83 0.11
C THR A 164 -2.74 -9.77 1.27
N ILE A 165 -1.83 -9.34 2.13
CA ILE A 165 -1.48 -10.09 3.34
C ILE A 165 -2.65 -10.00 4.31
N GLY A 166 -3.16 -11.14 4.74
CA GLY A 166 -4.20 -11.29 5.75
C GLY A 166 -3.65 -11.78 7.10
N SER A 167 -4.55 -12.11 8.00
CA SER A 167 -4.23 -12.92 9.17
C SER A 167 -3.75 -14.32 8.76
N GLU A 168 -3.14 -15.06 9.68
CA GLU A 168 -2.69 -16.43 9.42
C GLU A 168 -3.81 -17.29 8.83
N SER A 169 -4.99 -17.26 9.44
CA SER A 169 -6.14 -18.04 8.98
C SER A 169 -6.67 -17.61 7.60
N GLU A 170 -6.65 -16.33 7.27
CA GLU A 170 -7.04 -15.84 5.94
C GLU A 170 -6.02 -16.26 4.87
N ASN A 171 -4.74 -16.22 5.21
CA ASN A 171 -3.68 -16.73 4.34
C ASN A 171 -3.78 -18.24 4.12
N ASP A 172 -4.15 -19.02 5.17
CA ASP A 172 -4.38 -20.47 5.05
C ASP A 172 -5.55 -20.78 4.11
N ILE A 173 -6.65 -20.02 4.20
CA ILE A 173 -7.80 -20.16 3.28
C ILE A 173 -7.35 -19.90 1.84
N PHE A 174 -6.57 -18.83 1.63
CA PHE A 174 -6.01 -18.54 0.31
C PHE A 174 -5.12 -19.68 -0.20
N LEU A 175 -4.17 -20.15 0.63
CA LEU A 175 -3.22 -21.21 0.24
C LEU A 175 -3.91 -22.53 -0.05
N ALA A 176 -4.99 -22.85 0.67
CA ALA A 176 -5.79 -24.06 0.42
C ALA A 176 -6.56 -24.02 -0.91
N ALA A 177 -6.92 -22.80 -1.38
CA ALA A 177 -7.63 -22.61 -2.64
C ALA A 177 -6.70 -22.44 -3.85
N PHE A 178 -5.43 -22.09 -3.60
CA PHE A 178 -4.43 -21.77 -4.62
C PHE A 178 -3.74 -23.01 -5.18
#